data_daf8ab1065833cb2a0900eca8d96951d
#
_entry.id   daf8ab1065833cb2a0900eca8d96951d
#
_cell.length_a   1.000
_cell.length_b   1.000
_cell.length_c   1.000
_cell.angle_alpha   90.00
_cell.angle_beta   90.00
_cell.angle_gamma   90.00
#
_symmetry.space_group_name_H-M   'P 1'
#
loop_
_entity.id
_entity.type
_entity.pdbx_description
1 polymer ?
#
loop_
_entity_poly.entity_id
_entity_poly.type
_entity_poly.pdbx_seq_one_letter_code
_entity_poly.pdbx_strand_id
1 'polypeptide(L)'
;MPMFLMSLGASKTSLALIEGIAESTASIFKVISGFWSDKIGKNKPFMLIGYGLSALVLPLYAFVISPLHVLVIRFAERVGKGIRTAPRDSLIAGSVTNGATGKSFGLQKAMDNSGAIVGPLVAFGLLSFFPGNYRLIMLLAGIPAVFAILVIIFGLKEVRKSKHELFTKFHFKDFSPKFYLFLGVIFIFTLGNSTDALLMVKANELGIKVAYIPLVYLITSVVSVIMAIPIGTLSDKIGKEKILIVGFVIYAVVYFGFGATSGTGLIVILFAMYGLYSAATDGIQKAFISDLVDKNKKGTAMGIYNALLGITLLPASLIAGLLYDKIDSNAPFYFGAATAIVAAICMLFFTLYHKREEQRAE
;
A
#
# COMPACT_ATOMS: atom_id res chain seq x y z
N MET A 1 -0.74 -0.25 -18.00
CA MET A 1 -0.74 -1.73 -18.03
C MET A 1 -2.06 -2.32 -18.55
N PRO A 2 -3.24 -2.00 -18.00
CA PRO A 2 -4.50 -2.55 -18.52
C PRO A 2 -4.73 -2.30 -20.01
N MET A 3 -4.50 -1.08 -20.48
CA MET A 3 -4.63 -0.72 -21.90
C MET A 3 -3.68 -1.51 -22.80
N PHE A 4 -2.45 -1.77 -22.35
CA PHE A 4 -1.49 -2.59 -23.09
C PHE A 4 -1.95 -4.06 -23.17
N LEU A 5 -2.47 -4.63 -22.07
CA LEU A 5 -3.05 -5.98 -22.09
C LEU A 5 -4.26 -6.09 -23.04
N MET A 6 -5.13 -5.09 -23.02
CA MET A 6 -6.27 -5.04 -23.94
C MET A 6 -5.83 -4.94 -25.41
N SER A 7 -4.75 -4.18 -25.70
CA SER A 7 -4.19 -4.10 -27.05
C SER A 7 -3.57 -5.43 -27.55
N LEU A 8 -3.24 -6.34 -26.62
CA LEU A 8 -2.80 -7.71 -26.91
C LEU A 8 -3.96 -8.73 -27.01
N GLY A 9 -5.22 -8.25 -26.99
CA GLY A 9 -6.40 -9.12 -27.09
C GLY A 9 -6.83 -9.79 -25.77
N ALA A 10 -6.32 -9.34 -24.61
CA ALA A 10 -6.73 -9.89 -23.32
C ALA A 10 -8.18 -9.51 -23.00
N SER A 11 -8.96 -10.49 -22.52
CA SER A 11 -10.29 -10.25 -21.97
C SER A 11 -10.21 -9.55 -20.59
N LYS A 12 -11.31 -8.93 -20.14
CA LYS A 12 -11.41 -8.35 -18.78
C LYS A 12 -11.18 -9.40 -17.69
N THR A 13 -11.63 -10.64 -17.93
CA THR A 13 -11.39 -11.78 -17.04
C THR A 13 -9.91 -12.13 -16.97
N SER A 14 -9.21 -12.20 -18.12
CA SER A 14 -7.76 -12.44 -18.16
C SER A 14 -6.98 -11.34 -17.44
N LEU A 15 -7.38 -10.09 -17.59
CA LEU A 15 -6.79 -8.96 -16.86
C LEU A 15 -6.95 -9.13 -15.33
N ALA A 16 -8.17 -9.43 -14.88
CA ALA A 16 -8.47 -9.64 -13.46
C ALA A 16 -7.70 -10.82 -12.86
N LEU A 17 -7.58 -11.92 -13.59
CA LEU A 17 -6.78 -13.08 -13.18
C LEU A 17 -5.28 -12.75 -13.06
N ILE A 18 -4.72 -12.05 -14.05
CA ILE A 18 -3.32 -11.63 -14.05
C ILE A 18 -3.01 -10.75 -12.82
N GLU A 19 -3.85 -9.75 -12.55
CA GLU A 19 -3.66 -8.87 -11.39
C GLU A 19 -3.92 -9.59 -10.06
N GLY A 20 -4.91 -10.47 -9.99
CA GLY A 20 -5.22 -11.26 -8.80
C GLY A 20 -4.07 -12.21 -8.42
N ILE A 21 -3.53 -12.97 -9.37
CA ILE A 21 -2.36 -13.83 -9.16
C ILE A 21 -1.15 -12.99 -8.73
N ALA A 22 -0.95 -11.85 -9.38
CA ALA A 22 0.16 -10.96 -9.11
C ALA A 22 0.13 -10.44 -7.67
N GLU A 23 -0.99 -9.90 -7.18
CA GLU A 23 -1.09 -9.36 -5.82
C GLU A 23 -1.01 -10.45 -4.75
N SER A 24 -1.62 -11.62 -4.97
CA SER A 24 -1.49 -12.76 -4.06
C SER A 24 -0.04 -13.22 -3.93
N THR A 25 0.67 -13.31 -5.06
CA THR A 25 2.11 -13.63 -5.08
C THR A 25 2.93 -12.65 -4.26
N ALA A 26 2.75 -11.34 -4.49
CA ALA A 26 3.46 -10.33 -3.73
C ALA A 26 3.20 -10.47 -2.22
N SER A 27 1.96 -10.75 -1.81
CA SER A 27 1.58 -10.89 -0.41
C SER A 27 2.25 -12.09 0.27
N ILE A 28 2.31 -13.25 -0.40
CA ILE A 28 3.01 -14.44 0.11
C ILE A 28 4.51 -14.15 0.29
N PHE A 29 5.14 -13.58 -0.73
CA PHE A 29 6.59 -13.29 -0.67
C PHE A 29 6.96 -12.21 0.34
N LYS A 30 6.05 -11.29 0.70
CA LYS A 30 6.27 -10.32 1.79
C LYS A 30 6.43 -11.02 3.14
N VAL A 31 5.64 -12.07 3.44
CA VAL A 31 5.78 -12.86 4.68
C VAL A 31 7.11 -13.59 4.69
N ILE A 32 7.40 -14.33 3.63
CA ILE A 32 8.62 -15.14 3.51
C ILE A 32 9.86 -14.26 3.66
N SER A 33 9.92 -13.16 2.93
CA SER A 33 11.07 -12.26 2.95
C SER A 33 11.22 -11.53 4.28
N GLY A 34 10.12 -11.15 4.92
CA GLY A 34 10.13 -10.55 6.25
C GLY A 34 10.74 -11.48 7.29
N PHE A 35 10.26 -12.74 7.35
CA PHE A 35 10.79 -13.75 8.24
C PHE A 35 12.28 -14.06 7.96
N TRP A 36 12.65 -14.26 6.70
CA TRP A 36 14.04 -14.59 6.35
C TRP A 36 15.00 -13.43 6.59
N SER A 37 14.59 -12.20 6.34
CA SER A 37 15.42 -11.03 6.65
C SER A 37 15.68 -10.88 8.15
N ASP A 38 14.69 -11.18 8.99
CA ASP A 38 14.85 -11.18 10.45
C ASP A 38 15.75 -12.34 10.91
N LYS A 39 15.57 -13.54 10.34
CA LYS A 39 16.39 -14.72 10.66
C LYS A 39 17.87 -14.52 10.28
N ILE A 40 18.16 -13.91 9.13
CA ILE A 40 19.51 -13.66 8.66
C ILE A 40 20.11 -12.40 9.32
N GLY A 41 19.27 -11.50 9.84
CA GLY A 41 19.66 -10.22 10.43
C GLY A 41 20.16 -9.19 9.42
N LYS A 42 19.79 -9.34 8.15
CA LYS A 42 20.19 -8.44 7.06
C LYS A 42 18.98 -8.14 6.17
N ASN A 43 18.78 -6.86 5.85
CA ASN A 43 17.69 -6.39 4.98
C ASN A 43 18.18 -6.07 3.56
N LYS A 44 19.38 -5.50 3.43
CA LYS A 44 19.95 -5.04 2.14
C LYS A 44 20.01 -6.12 1.06
N PRO A 45 20.44 -7.38 1.32
CA PRO A 45 20.45 -8.44 0.30
C PRO A 45 19.06 -8.71 -0.29
N PHE A 46 18.02 -8.76 0.55
CA PHE A 46 16.64 -8.95 0.08
C PHE A 46 16.14 -7.78 -0.77
N MET A 47 16.51 -6.55 -0.39
CA MET A 47 16.20 -5.37 -1.20
C MET A 47 16.90 -5.45 -2.56
N LEU A 48 18.19 -5.81 -2.60
CA LEU A 48 18.94 -5.96 -3.86
C LEU A 48 18.34 -7.03 -4.77
N ILE A 49 17.99 -8.20 -4.22
CA ILE A 49 17.33 -9.27 -4.98
C ILE A 49 15.98 -8.79 -5.52
N GLY A 50 15.15 -8.17 -4.67
CA GLY A 50 13.82 -7.74 -5.06
C GLY A 50 13.80 -6.60 -6.08
N TYR A 51 14.63 -5.57 -5.91
CA TYR A 51 14.77 -4.48 -6.88
C TYR A 51 15.50 -4.97 -8.15
N GLY A 52 16.53 -5.84 -8.01
CA GLY A 52 17.24 -6.44 -9.12
C GLY A 52 16.32 -7.26 -10.01
N LEU A 53 15.51 -8.14 -9.43
CA LEU A 53 14.52 -8.92 -10.18
C LEU A 53 13.53 -8.00 -10.92
N SER A 54 13.01 -6.97 -10.26
CA SER A 54 12.11 -6.00 -10.91
C SER A 54 12.80 -5.26 -12.06
N ALA A 55 14.06 -4.83 -11.89
CA ALA A 55 14.81 -4.12 -12.92
C ALA A 55 15.15 -4.98 -14.14
N LEU A 56 15.45 -6.27 -13.91
CA LEU A 56 15.71 -7.24 -15.00
C LEU A 56 14.43 -7.56 -15.79
N VAL A 57 13.31 -7.65 -15.11
CA VAL A 57 12.04 -8.11 -15.71
C VAL A 57 11.30 -6.96 -16.41
N LEU A 58 11.43 -5.72 -15.93
CA LEU A 58 10.71 -4.57 -16.48
C LEU A 58 10.96 -4.32 -17.97
N PRO A 59 12.20 -4.36 -18.50
CA PRO A 59 12.46 -4.18 -19.92
C PRO A 59 11.86 -5.31 -20.80
N LEU A 60 11.62 -6.50 -20.24
CA LEU A 60 11.04 -7.62 -20.97
C LEU A 60 9.61 -7.34 -21.47
N TYR A 61 8.90 -6.39 -20.86
CA TYR A 61 7.61 -5.93 -21.36
C TYR A 61 7.68 -5.40 -22.82
N ALA A 62 8.83 -4.90 -23.25
CA ALA A 62 9.02 -4.45 -24.64
C ALA A 62 8.95 -5.58 -25.67
N PHE A 63 9.21 -6.82 -25.25
CA PHE A 63 9.24 -8.00 -26.11
C PHE A 63 7.98 -8.87 -26.02
N VAL A 64 6.98 -8.42 -25.29
CA VAL A 64 5.73 -9.15 -25.10
C VAL A 64 4.91 -9.19 -26.39
N ILE A 65 4.43 -10.40 -26.72
CA ILE A 65 3.57 -10.66 -27.89
C ILE A 65 2.25 -11.36 -27.53
N SER A 66 2.09 -11.79 -26.26
CA SER A 66 0.86 -12.46 -25.81
C SER A 66 0.54 -12.15 -24.35
N PRO A 67 -0.74 -12.28 -23.91
CA PRO A 67 -1.14 -12.12 -22.52
C PRO A 67 -0.40 -13.05 -21.54
N LEU A 68 -0.02 -14.26 -21.98
CA LEU A 68 0.73 -15.21 -21.16
C LEU A 68 2.13 -14.68 -20.81
N HIS A 69 2.82 -14.04 -21.75
CA HIS A 69 4.11 -13.40 -21.48
C HIS A 69 3.95 -12.31 -20.43
N VAL A 70 2.86 -11.51 -20.50
CA VAL A 70 2.55 -10.49 -19.48
C VAL A 70 2.35 -11.12 -18.11
N LEU A 71 1.62 -12.25 -18.03
CA LEU A 71 1.41 -12.96 -16.76
C LEU A 71 2.75 -13.37 -16.12
N VAL A 72 3.65 -14.00 -16.91
CA VAL A 72 4.96 -14.45 -16.40
C VAL A 72 5.81 -13.28 -15.91
N ILE A 73 5.89 -12.20 -16.70
CA ILE A 73 6.64 -10.99 -16.34
C ILE A 73 6.04 -10.34 -15.09
N ARG A 74 4.71 -10.23 -15.05
CA ARG A 74 4.00 -9.64 -13.90
C ARG A 74 4.20 -10.47 -12.63
N PHE A 75 4.14 -11.80 -12.74
CA PHE A 75 4.44 -12.71 -11.64
C PHE A 75 5.85 -12.46 -11.09
N ALA A 76 6.88 -12.45 -11.94
CA ALA A 76 8.26 -12.22 -11.53
C ALA A 76 8.47 -10.83 -10.91
N GLU A 77 7.85 -9.77 -11.47
CA GLU A 77 7.85 -8.43 -10.90
C GLU A 77 7.24 -8.41 -9.50
N ARG A 78 6.12 -9.14 -9.28
CA ARG A 78 5.44 -9.22 -8.00
C ARG A 78 6.20 -10.04 -6.97
N VAL A 79 6.90 -11.09 -7.37
CA VAL A 79 7.88 -11.79 -6.53
C VAL A 79 8.96 -10.79 -6.06
N GLY A 80 9.55 -10.02 -6.97
CA GLY A 80 10.51 -8.97 -6.62
C GLY A 80 9.95 -7.94 -5.64
N LYS A 81 8.72 -7.45 -5.88
CA LYS A 81 8.02 -6.54 -4.97
C LYS A 81 7.81 -7.17 -3.58
N GLY A 82 7.39 -8.44 -3.52
CA GLY A 82 7.20 -9.16 -2.27
C GLY A 82 8.51 -9.30 -1.49
N ILE A 83 9.59 -9.71 -2.15
CA ILE A 83 10.90 -9.91 -1.52
C ILE A 83 11.45 -8.62 -0.91
N ARG A 84 11.26 -7.45 -1.55
CA ARG A 84 11.86 -6.19 -1.08
C ARG A 84 11.03 -5.44 -0.05
N THR A 85 9.70 -5.60 -0.04
CA THR A 85 8.79 -4.70 0.71
C THR A 85 8.96 -4.82 2.22
N ALA A 86 8.83 -6.02 2.80
CA ALA A 86 8.93 -6.21 4.24
C ALA A 86 10.34 -5.92 4.79
N PRO A 87 11.46 -6.35 4.14
CA PRO A 87 12.80 -5.96 4.54
C PRO A 87 13.06 -4.45 4.45
N ARG A 88 12.53 -3.76 3.42
CA ARG A 88 12.61 -2.30 3.31
C ARG A 88 11.94 -1.62 4.48
N ASP A 89 10.70 -1.99 4.77
CA ASP A 89 9.93 -1.41 5.85
C ASP A 89 10.60 -1.70 7.23
N SER A 90 11.17 -2.90 7.39
CA SER A 90 11.97 -3.27 8.57
C SER A 90 13.25 -2.42 8.70
N LEU A 91 13.94 -2.16 7.60
CA LEU A 91 15.14 -1.32 7.59
C LEU A 91 14.79 0.14 7.97
N ILE A 92 13.74 0.71 7.40
CA ILE A 92 13.25 2.04 7.77
C ILE A 92 12.95 2.08 9.28
N ALA A 93 12.15 1.12 9.76
CA ALA A 93 11.79 1.02 11.17
C ALA A 93 12.99 0.86 12.11
N GLY A 94 14.03 0.13 11.66
CA GLY A 94 15.27 -0.09 12.42
C GLY A 94 16.26 1.07 12.39
N SER A 95 16.17 1.95 11.39
CA SER A 95 17.07 3.09 11.19
C SER A 95 16.62 4.36 11.89
N VAL A 96 15.39 4.39 12.41
CA VAL A 96 14.80 5.59 13.00
C VAL A 96 15.16 5.68 14.46
N THR A 97 15.51 6.90 14.92
CA THR A 97 15.61 7.24 16.34
C THR A 97 14.23 7.21 17.00
N ASN A 98 14.17 6.90 18.28
CA ASN A 98 12.91 6.83 19.01
C ASN A 98 12.10 8.13 18.85
N GLY A 99 10.81 7.99 18.56
CA GLY A 99 9.88 9.13 18.43
C GLY A 99 9.77 9.75 17.03
N ALA A 100 10.42 9.18 15.98
CA ALA A 100 10.34 9.71 14.61
C ALA A 100 9.85 8.68 13.57
N THR A 101 9.24 7.58 14.01
CA THR A 101 8.77 6.50 13.12
C THR A 101 7.65 6.97 12.19
N GLY A 102 6.70 7.76 12.69
CA GLY A 102 5.62 8.33 11.89
C GLY A 102 6.14 9.24 10.78
N LYS A 103 7.06 10.17 11.09
CA LYS A 103 7.70 11.04 10.11
C LYS A 103 8.43 10.23 9.03
N SER A 104 9.14 9.17 9.41
CA SER A 104 9.94 8.35 8.48
C SER A 104 9.06 7.55 7.51
N PHE A 105 7.99 6.93 8.01
CA PHE A 105 7.02 6.25 7.15
C PHE A 105 6.16 7.24 6.36
N GLY A 106 5.90 8.44 6.89
CA GLY A 106 5.29 9.54 6.15
C GLY A 106 6.15 9.98 4.96
N LEU A 107 7.48 10.13 5.16
CA LEU A 107 8.41 10.42 4.07
C LEU A 107 8.43 9.29 3.02
N GLN A 108 8.46 8.03 3.46
CA GLN A 108 8.37 6.88 2.55
C GLN A 108 7.10 6.93 1.71
N LYS A 109 5.95 7.21 2.33
CA LYS A 109 4.67 7.32 1.62
C LYS A 109 4.66 8.49 0.63
N ALA A 110 5.21 9.64 1.01
CA ALA A 110 5.36 10.79 0.13
C ALA A 110 6.20 10.45 -1.09
N MET A 111 7.33 9.76 -0.92
CA MET A 111 8.20 9.33 -2.02
C MET A 111 7.53 8.30 -2.94
N ASP A 112 6.83 7.30 -2.37
CA ASP A 112 6.08 6.30 -3.13
C ASP A 112 5.00 6.99 -4.01
N ASN A 113 4.22 7.91 -3.44
CA ASN A 113 3.19 8.66 -4.18
C ASN A 113 3.78 9.67 -5.17
N SER A 114 4.92 10.28 -4.88
CA SER A 114 5.62 11.15 -5.84
C SER A 114 6.02 10.38 -7.10
N GLY A 115 6.49 9.14 -6.95
CA GLY A 115 6.75 8.24 -8.09
C GLY A 115 5.48 7.93 -8.89
N ALA A 116 4.35 7.74 -8.20
CA ALA A 116 3.05 7.51 -8.85
C ALA A 116 2.52 8.74 -9.63
N ILE A 117 2.97 9.94 -9.30
CA ILE A 117 2.67 11.19 -10.04
C ILE A 117 3.63 11.37 -11.21
N VAL A 118 4.94 11.31 -10.93
CA VAL A 118 6.00 11.60 -11.92
C VAL A 118 6.02 10.56 -13.03
N GLY A 119 5.84 9.26 -12.70
CA GLY A 119 5.87 8.17 -13.67
C GLY A 119 4.92 8.36 -14.86
N PRO A 120 3.60 8.54 -14.63
CA PRO A 120 2.64 8.82 -15.71
C PRO A 120 2.93 10.09 -16.48
N LEU A 121 3.40 11.17 -15.84
CA LEU A 121 3.75 12.42 -16.50
C LEU A 121 4.93 12.23 -17.46
N VAL A 122 5.98 11.53 -17.04
CA VAL A 122 7.12 11.18 -17.90
C VAL A 122 6.67 10.29 -19.06
N ALA A 123 5.84 9.27 -18.77
CA ALA A 123 5.30 8.40 -19.82
C ALA A 123 4.44 9.17 -20.82
N PHE A 124 3.62 10.11 -20.37
CA PHE A 124 2.84 11.00 -21.25
C PHE A 124 3.75 11.87 -22.12
N GLY A 125 4.77 12.50 -21.53
CA GLY A 125 5.76 13.28 -22.28
C GLY A 125 6.45 12.44 -23.35
N LEU A 126 6.94 11.25 -22.99
CA LEU A 126 7.58 10.33 -23.96
C LEU A 126 6.63 9.89 -25.07
N LEU A 127 5.35 9.63 -24.78
CA LEU A 127 4.34 9.29 -25.79
C LEU A 127 4.04 10.46 -26.73
N SER A 128 4.15 11.70 -26.26
CA SER A 128 3.99 12.90 -27.09
C SER A 128 5.13 13.05 -28.12
N PHE A 129 6.37 12.66 -27.73
CA PHE A 129 7.52 12.65 -28.64
C PHE A 129 7.59 11.41 -29.54
N PHE A 130 7.12 10.26 -29.02
CA PHE A 130 7.16 8.95 -29.70
C PHE A 130 5.77 8.31 -29.72
N PRO A 131 4.81 8.82 -30.51
CA PRO A 131 3.42 8.35 -30.52
C PRO A 131 3.31 6.85 -30.80
N GLY A 132 2.55 6.13 -29.96
CA GLY A 132 2.27 4.70 -30.13
C GLY A 132 3.44 3.76 -29.79
N ASN A 133 4.63 4.27 -29.44
CA ASN A 133 5.80 3.43 -29.15
C ASN A 133 5.85 3.02 -27.67
N TYR A 134 4.87 2.22 -27.23
CA TYR A 134 4.81 1.71 -25.84
C TYR A 134 6.04 0.86 -25.48
N ARG A 135 6.66 0.17 -26.46
CA ARG A 135 7.83 -0.67 -26.22
C ARG A 135 9.05 0.14 -25.80
N LEU A 136 9.28 1.29 -26.45
CA LEU A 136 10.35 2.21 -26.07
C LEU A 136 10.16 2.72 -24.62
N ILE A 137 8.93 3.07 -24.24
CA ILE A 137 8.63 3.56 -22.90
C ILE A 137 8.92 2.47 -21.85
N MET A 138 8.54 1.21 -22.13
CA MET A 138 8.84 0.09 -21.24
C MET A 138 10.35 -0.16 -21.09
N LEU A 139 11.13 -0.02 -22.16
CA LEU A 139 12.59 -0.10 -22.08
C LEU A 139 13.18 1.05 -21.25
N LEU A 140 12.74 2.29 -21.49
CA LEU A 140 13.20 3.45 -20.75
C LEU A 140 12.84 3.41 -19.26
N ALA A 141 11.72 2.77 -18.89
CA ALA A 141 11.35 2.53 -17.51
C ALA A 141 12.37 1.66 -16.73
N GLY A 142 13.22 0.90 -17.42
CA GLY A 142 14.34 0.19 -16.83
C GLY A 142 15.43 1.11 -16.25
N ILE A 143 15.60 2.32 -16.80
CA ILE A 143 16.66 3.26 -16.37
C ILE A 143 16.50 3.65 -14.88
N PRO A 144 15.33 4.16 -14.41
CA PRO A 144 15.12 4.44 -13.00
C PRO A 144 15.29 3.21 -12.10
N ALA A 145 14.93 2.02 -12.59
CA ALA A 145 15.07 0.78 -11.83
C ALA A 145 16.54 0.41 -11.60
N VAL A 146 17.40 0.54 -12.63
CA VAL A 146 18.85 0.35 -12.49
C VAL A 146 19.41 1.40 -11.54
N PHE A 147 19.02 2.66 -11.66
CA PHE A 147 19.47 3.72 -10.76
C PHE A 147 19.11 3.43 -9.30
N ALA A 148 17.89 2.91 -9.04
CA ALA A 148 17.49 2.49 -7.70
C ALA A 148 18.41 1.40 -7.12
N ILE A 149 18.86 0.43 -7.93
CA ILE A 149 19.81 -0.61 -7.52
C ILE A 149 21.15 0.02 -7.14
N LEU A 150 21.69 0.94 -7.96
CA LEU A 150 22.95 1.62 -7.67
C LEU A 150 22.87 2.39 -6.35
N VAL A 151 21.76 3.10 -6.10
CA VAL A 151 21.53 3.79 -4.82
C VAL A 151 21.53 2.80 -3.65
N ILE A 152 20.93 1.61 -3.81
CA ILE A 152 20.96 0.58 -2.75
C ILE A 152 22.38 0.04 -2.52
N ILE A 153 23.13 -0.22 -3.59
CA ILE A 153 24.48 -0.76 -3.49
C ILE A 153 25.41 0.22 -2.76
N PHE A 154 25.44 1.47 -3.22
CA PHE A 154 26.41 2.47 -2.77
C PHE A 154 25.93 3.35 -1.62
N GLY A 155 24.63 3.67 -1.58
CA GLY A 155 24.05 4.61 -0.61
C GLY A 155 23.47 3.97 0.64
N LEU A 156 23.00 2.72 0.57
CA LEU A 156 22.34 2.08 1.69
C LEU A 156 23.34 1.40 2.62
N LYS A 157 23.31 1.81 3.91
CA LYS A 157 24.05 1.12 4.97
C LYS A 157 23.17 0.05 5.60
N GLU A 158 23.72 -1.15 5.78
CA GLU A 158 23.02 -2.23 6.48
C GLU A 158 22.98 -1.96 7.99
N VAL A 159 21.79 -2.02 8.56
CA VAL A 159 21.62 -2.02 10.02
C VAL A 159 21.60 -3.47 10.46
N ARG A 160 22.80 -3.98 10.84
CA ARG A 160 22.95 -5.37 11.31
C ARG A 160 22.27 -5.53 12.67
N LYS A 161 21.51 -6.59 12.82
CA LYS A 161 21.01 -7.06 14.12
C LYS A 161 22.10 -7.81 14.85
N SER A 162 22.16 -7.67 16.18
CA SER A 162 23.07 -8.48 17.01
C SER A 162 22.75 -9.98 16.85
N LYS A 163 23.77 -10.85 16.95
CA LYS A 163 23.55 -12.31 16.93
C LYS A 163 22.58 -12.79 18.00
N HIS A 164 22.54 -12.14 19.17
CA HIS A 164 21.59 -12.45 20.25
C HIS A 164 20.15 -11.96 19.96
N GLU A 165 19.97 -11.09 18.96
CA GLU A 165 18.68 -10.53 18.56
C GLU A 165 18.10 -11.20 17.31
N LEU A 166 18.73 -12.25 16.79
CA LEU A 166 18.26 -12.92 15.60
C LEU A 166 16.98 -13.74 15.88
N PHE A 167 15.95 -13.47 15.12
CA PHE A 167 14.68 -14.20 15.18
C PHE A 167 14.83 -15.55 14.45
N THR A 168 15.05 -16.62 15.19
CA THR A 168 15.44 -17.94 14.64
C THR A 168 14.28 -18.86 14.31
N LYS A 169 13.14 -18.70 15.00
CA LYS A 169 11.94 -19.52 14.80
C LYS A 169 10.70 -18.62 14.82
N PHE A 170 9.74 -18.89 13.95
CA PHE A 170 8.46 -18.20 13.93
C PHE A 170 7.45 -18.98 14.79
N HIS A 171 6.94 -18.33 15.84
CA HIS A 171 5.79 -18.81 16.59
C HIS A 171 4.78 -17.66 16.69
N PHE A 172 3.50 -17.97 16.56
CA PHE A 172 2.46 -16.95 16.74
C PHE A 172 2.51 -16.28 18.13
N LYS A 173 2.99 -16.98 19.16
CA LYS A 173 3.16 -16.45 20.53
C LYS A 173 4.30 -15.44 20.68
N ASP A 174 5.11 -15.23 19.66
CA ASP A 174 6.26 -14.30 19.69
C ASP A 174 5.86 -12.83 19.63
N PHE A 175 4.62 -12.55 19.29
CA PHE A 175 4.08 -11.20 19.21
C PHE A 175 3.10 -10.94 20.34
N SER A 176 3.05 -9.68 20.79
CA SER A 176 2.17 -9.27 21.89
C SER A 176 0.69 -9.39 21.49
N PRO A 177 -0.23 -9.59 22.44
CA PRO A 177 -1.67 -9.53 22.18
C PRO A 177 -2.08 -8.20 21.52
N LYS A 178 -1.40 -7.09 21.86
CA LYS A 178 -1.63 -5.77 21.26
C LYS A 178 -1.39 -5.76 19.75
N PHE A 179 -0.36 -6.46 19.29
CA PHE A 179 -0.09 -6.60 17.86
C PHE A 179 -1.24 -7.29 17.13
N TYR A 180 -1.77 -8.40 17.68
CA TYR A 180 -2.89 -9.14 17.07
C TYR A 180 -4.20 -8.37 17.12
N LEU A 181 -4.47 -7.66 18.23
CA LEU A 181 -5.64 -6.79 18.33
C LEU A 181 -5.61 -5.70 17.27
N PHE A 182 -4.44 -5.07 17.08
CA PHE A 182 -4.27 -4.08 16.02
C PHE A 182 -4.47 -4.69 14.62
N LEU A 183 -3.93 -5.88 14.35
CA LEU A 183 -4.18 -6.59 13.09
C LEU A 183 -5.67 -6.87 12.89
N GLY A 184 -6.42 -7.20 13.95
CA GLY A 184 -7.87 -7.36 13.91
C GLY A 184 -8.60 -6.07 13.51
N VAL A 185 -8.19 -4.93 14.03
CA VAL A 185 -8.71 -3.61 13.62
C VAL A 185 -8.45 -3.35 12.14
N ILE A 186 -7.22 -3.62 11.68
CA ILE A 186 -6.83 -3.45 10.29
C ILE A 186 -7.61 -4.40 9.36
N PHE A 187 -7.85 -5.64 9.80
CA PHE A 187 -8.67 -6.60 9.04
C PHE A 187 -10.09 -6.06 8.82
N ILE A 188 -10.76 -5.61 9.89
CA ILE A 188 -12.11 -5.04 9.83
C ILE A 188 -12.13 -3.82 8.87
N PHE A 189 -11.17 -2.93 9.01
CA PHE A 189 -11.04 -1.76 8.14
C PHE A 189 -10.86 -2.16 6.67
N THR A 190 -9.95 -3.10 6.40
CA THR A 190 -9.58 -3.52 5.04
C THR A 190 -10.72 -4.26 4.35
N LEU A 191 -11.61 -4.94 5.08
CA LEU A 191 -12.81 -5.56 4.50
C LEU A 191 -13.75 -4.55 3.82
N GLY A 192 -13.82 -3.32 4.32
CA GLY A 192 -14.60 -2.25 3.69
C GLY A 192 -13.78 -1.38 2.74
N ASN A 193 -12.46 -1.50 2.77
CA ASN A 193 -11.55 -0.76 1.91
C ASN A 193 -11.38 -1.52 0.59
N SER A 194 -12.35 -1.38 -0.29
CA SER A 194 -12.32 -1.96 -1.63
C SER A 194 -11.32 -1.24 -2.56
N THR A 195 -11.19 -1.75 -3.77
CA THR A 195 -10.27 -1.16 -4.76
C THR A 195 -10.66 0.27 -5.12
N ASP A 196 -9.65 1.14 -5.27
CA ASP A 196 -9.80 2.53 -5.74
C ASP A 196 -10.52 2.63 -7.10
N ALA A 197 -10.59 1.53 -7.84
CA ALA A 197 -11.32 1.45 -9.10
C ALA A 197 -12.81 1.76 -8.93
N LEU A 198 -13.43 1.39 -7.81
CA LEU A 198 -14.83 1.70 -7.55
C LEU A 198 -15.08 3.20 -7.37
N LEU A 199 -14.15 3.92 -6.72
CA LEU A 199 -14.23 5.39 -6.62
C LEU A 199 -14.20 6.05 -8.00
N MET A 200 -13.36 5.54 -8.90
CA MET A 200 -13.26 6.04 -10.29
C MET A 200 -14.53 5.74 -11.09
N VAL A 201 -15.09 4.54 -10.95
CA VAL A 201 -16.37 4.17 -11.57
C VAL A 201 -17.48 5.06 -11.06
N LYS A 202 -17.56 5.26 -9.74
CA LYS A 202 -18.57 6.14 -9.13
C LYS A 202 -18.43 7.59 -9.58
N ALA A 203 -17.21 8.11 -9.69
CA ALA A 203 -16.98 9.46 -10.22
C ALA A 203 -17.50 9.60 -11.67
N ASN A 204 -17.35 8.56 -12.50
CA ASN A 204 -17.90 8.54 -13.86
C ASN A 204 -19.43 8.53 -13.87
N GLU A 205 -20.08 7.70 -13.03
CA GLU A 205 -21.54 7.66 -12.87
C GLU A 205 -22.11 9.00 -12.41
N LEU A 206 -21.37 9.72 -11.54
CA LEU A 206 -21.74 11.04 -11.05
C LEU A 206 -21.50 12.16 -12.09
N GLY A 207 -21.06 11.81 -13.32
CA GLY A 207 -20.95 12.73 -14.46
C GLY A 207 -19.56 13.26 -14.77
N ILE A 208 -18.49 12.78 -14.10
CA ILE A 208 -17.12 13.10 -14.51
C ILE A 208 -16.79 12.35 -15.80
N LYS A 209 -16.47 13.07 -16.87
CA LYS A 209 -16.04 12.44 -18.13
C LYS A 209 -14.82 11.56 -17.92
N VAL A 210 -14.79 10.39 -18.55
CA VAL A 210 -13.72 9.37 -18.42
C VAL A 210 -12.33 9.97 -18.59
N ALA A 211 -12.15 10.93 -19.50
CA ALA A 211 -10.88 11.61 -19.73
C ALA A 211 -10.35 12.39 -18.51
N TYR A 212 -11.21 12.86 -17.62
CA TYR A 212 -10.83 13.64 -16.42
C TYR A 212 -10.68 12.79 -15.16
N ILE A 213 -11.12 11.53 -15.16
CA ILE A 213 -11.01 10.63 -14.00
C ILE A 213 -9.56 10.49 -13.50
N PRO A 214 -8.55 10.29 -14.36
CA PRO A 214 -7.16 10.25 -13.90
C PRO A 214 -6.70 11.53 -13.23
N LEU A 215 -7.17 12.70 -13.69
CA LEU A 215 -6.82 14.00 -13.10
C LEU A 215 -7.46 14.19 -11.73
N VAL A 216 -8.71 13.76 -11.56
CA VAL A 216 -9.40 13.81 -10.27
C VAL A 216 -8.72 12.86 -9.28
N TYR A 217 -8.34 11.66 -9.70
CA TYR A 217 -7.58 10.72 -8.86
C TYR A 217 -6.18 11.24 -8.52
N LEU A 218 -5.55 12.01 -9.41
CA LEU A 218 -4.26 12.66 -9.15
C LEU A 218 -4.31 13.57 -7.92
N ILE A 219 -5.45 14.23 -7.65
CA ILE A 219 -5.66 15.07 -6.47
C ILE A 219 -5.40 14.27 -5.19
N THR A 220 -5.88 13.02 -5.11
CA THR A 220 -5.62 12.11 -4.00
C THR A 220 -4.12 11.94 -3.75
N SER A 221 -3.36 11.66 -4.80
CA SER A 221 -1.91 11.47 -4.70
C SER A 221 -1.19 12.76 -4.28
N VAL A 222 -1.58 13.91 -4.84
CA VAL A 222 -1.00 15.21 -4.49
C VAL A 222 -1.24 15.55 -3.01
N VAL A 223 -2.50 15.44 -2.55
CA VAL A 223 -2.82 15.70 -1.14
C VAL A 223 -2.09 14.73 -0.22
N SER A 224 -2.03 13.44 -0.59
CA SER A 224 -1.31 12.44 0.19
C SER A 224 0.20 12.75 0.29
N VAL A 225 0.84 13.19 -0.80
CA VAL A 225 2.26 13.61 -0.79
C VAL A 225 2.49 14.79 0.16
N ILE A 226 1.68 15.84 0.01
CA ILE A 226 1.83 17.08 0.81
C ILE A 226 1.61 16.80 2.30
N MET A 227 0.61 15.98 2.63
CA MET A 227 0.18 15.74 4.01
C MET A 227 0.92 14.58 4.71
N ALA A 228 1.60 13.69 3.99
CA ALA A 228 2.23 12.51 4.59
C ALA A 228 3.28 12.86 5.65
N ILE A 229 4.17 13.81 5.39
CA ILE A 229 5.21 14.23 6.36
C ILE A 229 4.62 15.01 7.53
N PRO A 230 3.78 16.04 7.31
CA PRO A 230 3.12 16.76 8.42
C PRO A 230 2.33 15.84 9.35
N ILE A 231 1.50 14.95 8.78
CA ILE A 231 0.68 14.02 9.57
C ILE A 231 1.57 12.98 10.25
N GLY A 232 2.61 12.47 9.58
CA GLY A 232 3.60 11.58 10.18
C GLY A 232 4.28 12.20 11.38
N THR A 233 4.71 13.47 11.28
CA THR A 233 5.31 14.23 12.38
C THR A 233 4.30 14.49 13.51
N LEU A 234 3.05 14.80 13.16
CA LEU A 234 1.98 15.00 14.14
C LEU A 234 1.70 13.69 14.89
N SER A 235 1.70 12.55 14.20
CA SER A 235 1.49 11.23 14.81
C SER A 235 2.55 10.88 15.87
N ASP A 236 3.79 11.31 15.65
CA ASP A 236 4.87 11.11 16.61
C ASP A 236 4.70 11.98 17.87
N LYS A 237 4.00 13.13 17.75
CA LYS A 237 3.74 14.06 18.88
C LYS A 237 2.51 13.72 19.71
N ILE A 238 1.39 13.40 19.04
CA ILE A 238 0.09 13.22 19.72
C ILE A 238 -0.33 11.75 19.89
N GLY A 239 0.44 10.83 19.33
CA GLY A 239 0.18 9.38 19.31
C GLY A 239 -0.40 8.90 17.98
N LYS A 240 0.10 7.75 17.52
CA LYS A 240 -0.27 7.14 16.24
C LYS A 240 -1.71 6.64 16.23
N GLU A 241 -2.18 6.16 17.38
CA GLU A 241 -3.55 5.67 17.59
C GLU A 241 -4.59 6.75 17.26
N LYS A 242 -4.35 7.97 17.74
CA LYS A 242 -5.28 9.11 17.52
C LYS A 242 -5.35 9.48 16.04
N ILE A 243 -4.20 9.50 15.37
CA ILE A 243 -4.13 9.81 13.93
C ILE A 243 -4.83 8.71 13.12
N LEU A 244 -4.67 7.42 13.48
CA LEU A 244 -5.37 6.31 12.82
C LEU A 244 -6.89 6.41 13.01
N ILE A 245 -7.38 6.75 14.21
CA ILE A 245 -8.82 6.98 14.46
C ILE A 245 -9.34 8.09 13.54
N VAL A 246 -8.64 9.24 13.48
CA VAL A 246 -9.01 10.34 12.59
C VAL A 246 -9.00 9.91 11.13
N GLY A 247 -7.98 9.14 10.70
CA GLY A 247 -7.88 8.60 9.35
C GLY A 247 -9.08 7.71 9.00
N PHE A 248 -9.49 6.80 9.88
CA PHE A 248 -10.66 5.93 9.67
C PHE A 248 -11.96 6.73 9.62
N VAL A 249 -12.10 7.77 10.44
CA VAL A 249 -13.27 8.68 10.39
C VAL A 249 -13.29 9.46 9.08
N ILE A 250 -12.17 9.99 8.60
CA ILE A 250 -12.08 10.68 7.31
C ILE A 250 -12.50 9.72 6.19
N TYR A 251 -12.00 8.47 6.19
CA TYR A 251 -12.40 7.45 5.24
C TYR A 251 -13.92 7.21 5.26
N ALA A 252 -14.51 7.05 6.46
CA ALA A 252 -15.94 6.85 6.62
C ALA A 252 -16.76 8.00 6.03
N VAL A 253 -16.34 9.26 6.29
CA VAL A 253 -16.99 10.46 5.72
C VAL A 253 -16.87 10.47 4.19
N VAL A 254 -15.70 10.15 3.64
CA VAL A 254 -15.48 10.11 2.19
C VAL A 254 -16.35 9.06 1.53
N TYR A 255 -16.36 7.83 2.06
CA TYR A 255 -17.16 6.75 1.49
C TYR A 255 -18.64 7.02 1.64
N PHE A 256 -19.11 7.49 2.80
CA PHE A 256 -20.49 7.94 2.94
C PHE A 256 -20.82 9.06 1.94
N GLY A 257 -19.93 10.02 1.75
CA GLY A 257 -20.08 11.10 0.78
C GLY A 257 -20.24 10.58 -0.66
N PHE A 258 -19.41 9.61 -1.10
CA PHE A 258 -19.57 8.97 -2.42
C PHE A 258 -20.88 8.20 -2.57
N GLY A 259 -21.38 7.57 -1.49
CA GLY A 259 -22.68 6.89 -1.50
C GLY A 259 -23.86 7.86 -1.50
N ALA A 260 -23.76 9.01 -0.85
CA ALA A 260 -24.88 9.94 -0.66
C ALA A 260 -24.96 11.04 -1.72
N THR A 261 -23.85 11.37 -2.41
CA THR A 261 -23.85 12.46 -3.40
C THR A 261 -24.49 12.04 -4.72
N SER A 262 -25.24 12.96 -5.31
CA SER A 262 -25.87 12.79 -6.63
C SER A 262 -25.27 13.72 -7.71
N GLY A 263 -24.22 14.50 -7.37
CA GLY A 263 -23.65 15.48 -8.29
C GLY A 263 -22.13 15.58 -8.25
N THR A 264 -21.57 16.21 -9.30
CA THR A 264 -20.11 16.36 -9.50
C THR A 264 -19.43 17.31 -8.53
N GLY A 265 -20.16 18.24 -7.89
CA GLY A 265 -19.56 19.34 -7.14
C GLY A 265 -18.70 18.91 -5.94
N LEU A 266 -19.08 17.82 -5.26
CA LEU A 266 -18.35 17.34 -4.09
C LEU A 266 -17.21 16.36 -4.45
N ILE A 267 -17.14 15.84 -5.69
CA ILE A 267 -16.20 14.77 -6.06
C ILE A 267 -14.76 15.19 -5.81
N VAL A 268 -14.37 16.39 -6.22
CA VAL A 268 -12.99 16.91 -6.05
C VAL A 268 -12.62 16.97 -4.57
N ILE A 269 -13.55 17.43 -3.73
CA ILE A 269 -13.36 17.52 -2.27
C ILE A 269 -13.22 16.10 -1.68
N LEU A 270 -14.07 15.15 -2.10
CA LEU A 270 -14.02 13.78 -1.63
C LEU A 270 -12.70 13.09 -2.00
N PHE A 271 -12.17 13.30 -3.23
CA PHE A 271 -10.86 12.78 -3.62
C PHE A 271 -9.71 13.46 -2.86
N ALA A 272 -9.81 14.75 -2.56
CA ALA A 272 -8.83 15.43 -1.72
C ALA A 272 -8.84 14.88 -0.28
N MET A 273 -10.02 14.68 0.30
CA MET A 273 -10.18 14.05 1.62
C MET A 273 -9.69 12.59 1.62
N TYR A 274 -9.88 11.85 0.53
CA TYR A 274 -9.35 10.50 0.38
C TYR A 274 -7.82 10.50 0.39
N GLY A 275 -7.17 11.51 -0.20
CA GLY A 275 -5.73 11.73 -0.10
C GLY A 275 -5.28 12.01 1.34
N LEU A 276 -6.06 12.78 2.10
CA LEU A 276 -5.79 13.04 3.53
C LEU A 276 -5.91 11.77 4.36
N TYR A 277 -6.94 10.94 4.13
CA TYR A 277 -7.06 9.61 4.72
C TYR A 277 -5.83 8.75 4.44
N SER A 278 -5.40 8.64 3.17
CA SER A 278 -4.23 7.84 2.80
C SER A 278 -2.96 8.31 3.53
N ALA A 279 -2.76 9.64 3.67
CA ALA A 279 -1.65 10.19 4.44
C ALA A 279 -1.75 9.87 5.94
N ALA A 280 -2.97 9.83 6.50
CA ALA A 280 -3.20 9.54 7.92
C ALA A 280 -3.14 8.06 8.27
N THR A 281 -3.18 7.15 7.30
CA THR A 281 -3.27 5.71 7.58
C THR A 281 -2.08 4.90 7.06
N ASP A 282 -1.72 4.99 5.79
CA ASP A 282 -0.81 4.02 5.15
C ASP A 282 0.59 3.96 5.79
N GLY A 283 1.21 5.14 6.04
CA GLY A 283 2.50 5.23 6.71
C GLY A 283 2.39 5.00 8.22
N ILE A 284 1.31 5.52 8.82
CA ILE A 284 1.12 5.50 10.27
C ILE A 284 0.82 4.08 10.79
N GLN A 285 0.08 3.25 10.04
CA GLN A 285 -0.13 1.84 10.38
C GLN A 285 1.21 1.10 10.50
N LYS A 286 2.12 1.31 9.55
CA LYS A 286 3.47 0.71 9.58
C LYS A 286 4.31 1.25 10.73
N ALA A 287 4.26 2.56 10.97
CA ALA A 287 4.94 3.19 12.10
C ALA A 287 4.44 2.59 13.42
N PHE A 288 3.13 2.43 13.57
CA PHE A 288 2.53 1.85 14.77
C PHE A 288 2.93 0.38 14.98
N ILE A 289 2.90 -0.44 13.92
CA ILE A 289 3.41 -1.82 13.99
C ILE A 289 4.87 -1.85 14.44
N SER A 290 5.69 -0.93 13.90
CA SER A 290 7.10 -0.82 14.29
C SER A 290 7.31 -0.53 15.77
N ASP A 291 6.37 0.17 16.40
CA ASP A 291 6.42 0.49 17.85
C ASP A 291 5.85 -0.65 18.72
N LEU A 292 4.97 -1.50 18.17
CA LEU A 292 4.38 -2.64 18.89
C LEU A 292 5.29 -3.87 18.97
N VAL A 293 6.40 -3.91 18.22
CA VAL A 293 7.24 -5.10 18.10
C VAL A 293 8.73 -4.79 18.33
N ASP A 294 9.47 -5.79 18.83
CA ASP A 294 10.89 -5.71 19.02
C ASP A 294 11.65 -5.46 17.71
N LYS A 295 12.82 -4.84 17.79
CA LYS A 295 13.67 -4.49 16.63
C LYS A 295 14.00 -5.70 15.73
N ASN A 296 14.20 -6.87 16.33
CA ASN A 296 14.55 -8.13 15.64
C ASN A 296 13.36 -8.81 14.95
N LYS A 297 12.10 -8.40 15.23
CA LYS A 297 10.87 -8.98 14.69
C LYS A 297 10.16 -8.08 13.66
N LYS A 298 10.71 -6.87 13.39
CA LYS A 298 10.04 -5.86 12.54
C LYS A 298 9.79 -6.34 11.12
N GLY A 299 10.72 -7.09 10.52
CA GLY A 299 10.55 -7.64 9.17
C GLY A 299 9.40 -8.62 9.09
N THR A 300 9.33 -9.57 10.04
CA THR A 300 8.27 -10.56 10.12
C THR A 300 6.92 -9.89 10.40
N ALA A 301 6.86 -8.94 11.33
CA ALA A 301 5.64 -8.19 11.64
C ALA A 301 5.11 -7.42 10.42
N MET A 302 6.00 -6.75 9.66
CA MET A 302 5.65 -6.07 8.41
C MET A 302 5.21 -7.07 7.33
N GLY A 303 5.82 -8.26 7.29
CA GLY A 303 5.41 -9.36 6.41
C GLY A 303 3.98 -9.80 6.71
N ILE A 304 3.66 -10.11 7.99
CA ILE A 304 2.32 -10.52 8.44
C ILE A 304 1.28 -9.45 8.13
N TYR A 305 1.56 -8.19 8.44
CA TYR A 305 0.68 -7.06 8.12
C TYR A 305 0.38 -6.97 6.63
N ASN A 306 1.42 -7.01 5.79
CA ASN A 306 1.24 -6.94 4.33
C ASN A 306 0.49 -8.16 3.77
N ALA A 307 0.67 -9.35 4.37
CA ALA A 307 -0.10 -10.54 4.01
C ALA A 307 -1.58 -10.41 4.39
N LEU A 308 -1.85 -9.90 5.60
CA LEU A 308 -3.22 -9.61 6.03
C LEU A 308 -3.93 -8.71 5.02
N LEU A 309 -3.30 -7.59 4.64
CA LEU A 309 -3.84 -6.69 3.63
C LEU A 309 -4.11 -7.41 2.30
N GLY A 310 -3.13 -8.18 1.79
CA GLY A 310 -3.25 -8.88 0.51
C GLY A 310 -4.32 -9.97 0.50
N ILE A 311 -4.45 -10.74 1.58
CA ILE A 311 -5.47 -11.79 1.71
C ILE A 311 -6.86 -11.18 1.88
N THR A 312 -6.97 -10.09 2.65
CA THR A 312 -8.26 -9.44 2.92
C THR A 312 -8.78 -8.69 1.69
N LEU A 313 -7.92 -8.22 0.80
CA LEU A 313 -8.33 -7.46 -0.38
C LEU A 313 -9.21 -8.27 -1.34
N LEU A 314 -9.00 -9.59 -1.46
CA LEU A 314 -9.83 -10.45 -2.31
C LEU A 314 -11.29 -10.52 -1.81
N PRO A 315 -11.58 -10.92 -0.56
CA PRO A 315 -12.95 -10.90 -0.05
C PRO A 315 -13.55 -9.48 -0.01
N ALA A 316 -12.76 -8.44 0.31
CA ALA A 316 -13.22 -7.06 0.29
C ALA A 316 -13.73 -6.63 -1.10
N SER A 317 -12.94 -6.93 -2.14
CA SER A 317 -13.31 -6.62 -3.53
C SER A 317 -14.52 -7.43 -4.00
N LEU A 318 -14.63 -8.70 -3.58
CA LEU A 318 -15.78 -9.55 -3.91
C LEU A 318 -17.05 -9.03 -3.23
N ILE A 319 -16.99 -8.71 -1.93
CA ILE A 319 -18.12 -8.12 -1.19
C ILE A 319 -18.56 -6.82 -1.86
N ALA A 320 -17.64 -5.92 -2.15
CA ALA A 320 -17.94 -4.65 -2.77
C ALA A 320 -18.59 -4.81 -4.18
N GLY A 321 -18.06 -5.74 -5.01
CA GLY A 321 -18.64 -6.05 -6.32
C GLY A 321 -20.03 -6.64 -6.22
N LEU A 322 -20.28 -7.58 -5.29
CA LEU A 322 -21.61 -8.17 -5.07
C LEU A 322 -22.62 -7.15 -4.55
N LEU A 323 -22.22 -6.27 -3.63
CA LEU A 323 -23.05 -5.19 -3.15
C LEU A 323 -23.43 -4.24 -4.29
N TYR A 324 -22.44 -3.89 -5.14
CA TYR A 324 -22.65 -3.01 -6.29
C TYR A 324 -23.64 -3.61 -7.31
N ASP A 325 -23.44 -4.87 -7.70
CA ASP A 325 -24.20 -5.49 -8.78
C ASP A 325 -25.59 -5.99 -8.33
N LYS A 326 -25.73 -6.43 -7.06
CA LYS A 326 -26.96 -7.10 -6.58
C LYS A 326 -27.85 -6.25 -5.69
N ILE A 327 -27.33 -5.18 -5.10
CA ILE A 327 -28.08 -4.32 -4.17
C ILE A 327 -28.28 -2.94 -4.78
N ASP A 328 -27.21 -2.13 -4.80
CA ASP A 328 -27.22 -0.77 -5.36
C ASP A 328 -25.78 -0.28 -5.55
N SER A 329 -25.57 0.61 -6.52
CA SER A 329 -24.25 1.21 -6.81
C SER A 329 -23.68 2.01 -5.64
N ASN A 330 -24.49 2.42 -4.66
CA ASN A 330 -24.10 3.11 -3.44
C ASN A 330 -23.77 2.15 -2.29
N ALA A 331 -24.29 0.91 -2.31
CA ALA A 331 -24.18 -0.04 -1.21
C ALA A 331 -22.73 -0.34 -0.78
N PRO A 332 -21.75 -0.55 -1.67
CA PRO A 332 -20.36 -0.78 -1.26
C PRO A 332 -19.73 0.42 -0.53
N PHE A 333 -20.17 1.64 -0.85
CA PHE A 333 -19.67 2.84 -0.17
C PHE A 333 -20.24 2.96 1.25
N TYR A 334 -21.52 2.67 1.46
CA TYR A 334 -22.10 2.61 2.80
C TYR A 334 -21.50 1.48 3.65
N PHE A 335 -21.23 0.32 3.05
CA PHE A 335 -20.55 -0.77 3.70
C PHE A 335 -19.12 -0.38 4.13
N GLY A 336 -18.35 0.25 3.23
CA GLY A 336 -17.01 0.75 3.54
C GLY A 336 -17.00 1.81 4.64
N ALA A 337 -17.98 2.73 4.63
CA ALA A 337 -18.15 3.72 5.69
C ALA A 337 -18.46 3.04 7.05
N ALA A 338 -19.36 2.07 7.07
CA ALA A 338 -19.73 1.35 8.29
C ALA A 338 -18.55 0.57 8.88
N THR A 339 -17.81 -0.17 8.07
CA THR A 339 -16.61 -0.91 8.53
C THR A 339 -15.51 0.02 9.04
N ALA A 340 -15.33 1.18 8.44
CA ALA A 340 -14.39 2.19 8.90
C ALA A 340 -14.79 2.78 10.26
N ILE A 341 -16.07 3.04 10.49
CA ILE A 341 -16.59 3.47 11.80
C ILE A 341 -16.33 2.39 12.85
N VAL A 342 -16.64 1.12 12.54
CA VAL A 342 -16.37 -0.01 13.44
C VAL A 342 -14.89 -0.09 13.75
N ALA A 343 -14.01 0.04 12.76
CA ALA A 343 -12.57 0.03 12.96
C ALA A 343 -12.11 1.22 13.83
N ALA A 344 -12.68 2.42 13.64
CA ALA A 344 -12.38 3.59 14.48
C ALA A 344 -12.79 3.37 15.95
N ILE A 345 -13.96 2.77 16.18
CA ILE A 345 -14.44 2.41 17.52
C ILE A 345 -13.53 1.35 18.15
N CYS A 346 -13.19 0.29 17.41
CA CYS A 346 -12.26 -0.73 17.89
C CYS A 346 -10.88 -0.12 18.23
N MET A 347 -10.38 0.81 17.41
CA MET A 347 -9.12 1.50 17.68
C MET A 347 -9.20 2.40 18.91
N LEU A 348 -10.35 3.03 19.15
CA LEU A 348 -10.58 3.82 20.37
C LEU A 348 -10.54 2.93 21.62
N PHE A 349 -11.22 1.78 21.60
CA PHE A 349 -11.15 0.79 22.70
C PHE A 349 -9.73 0.26 22.90
N PHE A 350 -9.00 -0.01 21.82
CA PHE A 350 -7.60 -0.40 21.88
C PHE A 350 -6.77 0.66 22.64
N THR A 351 -6.94 1.95 22.29
CA THR A 351 -6.21 3.05 22.94
C THR A 351 -6.55 3.19 24.41
N LEU A 352 -7.82 3.04 24.79
CA LEU A 352 -8.25 3.09 26.18
C LEU A 352 -7.72 1.90 26.99
N TYR A 353 -7.72 0.72 26.42
CA TYR A 353 -7.16 -0.48 27.05
C TYR A 353 -5.65 -0.32 27.30
N HIS A 354 -4.92 0.18 26.30
CA HIS A 354 -3.48 0.40 26.40
C HIS A 354 -3.11 1.35 27.53
N LYS A 355 -3.80 2.49 27.64
CA LYS A 355 -3.58 3.46 28.73
C LYS A 355 -3.83 2.89 30.13
N ARG A 356 -4.84 2.03 30.27
CA ARG A 356 -5.14 1.38 31.56
C ARG A 356 -4.06 0.40 31.98
N GLU A 357 -3.44 -0.31 31.03
CA GLU A 357 -2.33 -1.21 31.36
C GLU A 357 -1.07 -0.44 31.78
N GLU A 358 -0.74 0.67 31.13
CA GLU A 358 0.38 1.52 31.51
C GLU A 358 0.22 2.08 32.92
N GLN A 359 -0.97 2.59 33.25
CA GLN A 359 -1.28 3.10 34.60
C GLN A 359 -1.29 2.03 35.71
N ARG A 360 -1.40 0.75 35.35
CA ARG A 360 -1.32 -0.36 36.34
C ARG A 360 0.10 -0.89 36.51
N ALA A 361 0.99 -0.55 35.59
CA ALA A 361 2.39 -0.97 35.61
C ALA A 361 3.31 0.06 36.28
N GLU A 362 2.86 1.31 36.41
CA GLU A 362 3.43 2.38 37.26
C GLU A 362 2.96 2.26 38.71
#